data_c64ac24247bcc9851bf13b1efa53d4af
#
_entry.id   c64ac24247bcc9851bf13b1efa53d4af
#
_cell.length_a   1.000
_cell.length_b   1.000
_cell.length_c   1.000
_cell.angle_alpha   90.00
_cell.angle_beta   90.00
_cell.angle_gamma   90.00
#
_symmetry.space_group_name_H-M   'P 1'
#
loop_
_entity.id
_entity.type
_entity.pdbx_description
1 polymer ?
#
loop_
_entity_poly.entity_id
_entity_poly.type
_entity_poly.pdbx_seq_one_letter_code
_entity_poly.pdbx_strand_id
1 'polypeptide(L)'
;MRILSWLLAFGLTAATGRVVTFDNGPLGQTPPEWTVAMTNHGQAPQWEIVKDMSAATLPYVFAQVSADPARDRCPLAIFNGVTFRDGDVSVRLKPVSGREVQAGGLVWRYRDENNYYLARANALQKNVQVFKVENGRRVPIMEAVRHEIPSNAWSILKVSARGNRFQVYIDHRRILQGWDSTFMTGGKVGLWTVADSVTYFDDFRINPK
;
A
#
# COMPACT_ATOMS: atom_id res chain seq x y z
N MET A 1 42.48 -18.51 38.11
CA MET A 1 41.55 -18.96 37.04
C MET A 1 40.69 -17.75 36.69
N ARG A 2 41.00 -17.05 35.56
CA ARG A 2 40.28 -15.85 35.14
C ARG A 2 39.21 -16.28 34.14
N ILE A 3 37.96 -16.06 34.49
CA ILE A 3 36.80 -16.31 33.60
C ILE A 3 36.67 -15.09 32.68
N LEU A 4 36.91 -15.29 31.39
CA LEU A 4 36.74 -14.30 30.35
C LEU A 4 35.24 -14.31 29.94
N SER A 5 34.48 -13.32 30.38
CA SER A 5 33.09 -13.15 29.93
C SER A 5 33.08 -12.52 28.54
N TRP A 6 32.61 -13.26 27.55
CA TRP A 6 32.33 -12.75 26.21
C TRP A 6 30.96 -12.05 26.21
N LEU A 7 30.96 -10.73 26.17
CA LEU A 7 29.77 -9.93 25.88
C LEU A 7 29.50 -10.02 24.36
N LEU A 8 28.51 -10.80 23.97
CA LEU A 8 27.94 -10.74 22.63
C LEU A 8 27.14 -9.44 22.49
N ALA A 9 27.71 -8.45 21.83
CA ALA A 9 26.99 -7.26 21.41
C ALA A 9 26.08 -7.63 20.23
N PHE A 10 24.79 -7.78 20.49
CA PHE A 10 23.78 -7.81 19.43
C PHE A 10 23.68 -6.41 18.81
N GLY A 11 24.33 -6.21 17.68
CA GLY A 11 24.16 -5.01 16.87
C GLY A 11 22.74 -4.96 16.32
N LEU A 12 21.90 -4.09 16.86
CA LEU A 12 20.63 -3.72 16.26
C LEU A 12 20.94 -2.96 14.96
N THR A 13 20.92 -3.63 13.82
CA THR A 13 20.93 -2.93 12.54
C THR A 13 19.58 -2.25 12.35
N ALA A 14 19.54 -0.92 12.49
CA ALA A 14 18.36 -0.15 12.11
C ALA A 14 18.05 -0.43 10.63
N ALA A 15 16.85 -0.89 10.34
CA ALA A 15 16.43 -1.10 8.97
C ALA A 15 16.44 0.26 8.23
N THR A 16 17.24 0.37 7.20
CA THR A 16 17.33 1.59 6.40
C THR A 16 16.04 1.82 5.61
N GLY A 17 15.57 3.07 5.59
CA GLY A 17 14.41 3.46 4.78
C GLY A 17 14.67 3.17 3.29
N ARG A 18 13.63 2.74 2.59
CA ARG A 18 13.70 2.42 1.16
C ARG A 18 12.74 3.29 0.37
N VAL A 19 13.19 3.75 -0.79
CA VAL A 19 12.38 4.47 -1.78
C VAL A 19 12.39 3.66 -3.07
N VAL A 20 11.23 3.37 -3.61
CA VAL A 20 11.05 2.74 -4.91
C VAL A 20 10.40 3.76 -5.83
N THR A 21 11.19 4.26 -6.78
CA THR A 21 10.71 5.03 -7.93
C THR A 21 10.52 4.08 -9.08
N PHE A 22 9.73 4.16 -9.99
CA PHE A 22 9.52 3.13 -11.02
C PHE A 22 10.26 3.44 -12.33
N ASP A 23 11.13 4.47 -12.34
CA ASP A 23 11.78 5.03 -13.52
C ASP A 23 12.74 4.08 -14.26
N ASN A 24 13.23 3.06 -13.56
CA ASN A 24 14.11 2.04 -14.15
C ASN A 24 13.39 0.70 -14.40
N GLY A 25 12.08 0.67 -14.24
CA GLY A 25 11.28 -0.55 -14.44
C GLY A 25 11.06 -0.85 -15.94
N PRO A 26 10.83 -2.13 -16.28
CA PRO A 26 10.54 -2.53 -17.64
C PRO A 26 9.13 -2.07 -18.05
N LEU A 27 9.03 -1.22 -19.07
CA LEU A 27 7.75 -0.71 -19.58
C LEU A 27 6.80 -1.85 -19.96
N GLY A 28 5.54 -1.77 -19.55
CA GLY A 28 4.50 -2.78 -19.83
C GLY A 28 4.62 -4.05 -18.98
N GLN A 29 5.46 -4.06 -17.95
CA GLN A 29 5.67 -5.24 -17.10
C GLN A 29 5.61 -4.89 -15.61
N THR A 30 5.35 -5.90 -14.80
CA THR A 30 5.49 -5.81 -13.33
C THR A 30 6.99 -5.84 -12.96
N PRO A 31 7.47 -4.90 -12.14
CA PRO A 31 8.87 -4.95 -11.68
C PRO A 31 9.17 -6.23 -10.87
N PRO A 32 10.38 -6.80 -10.97
CA PRO A 32 10.70 -8.13 -10.41
C PRO A 32 10.60 -8.21 -8.87
N GLU A 33 10.68 -7.08 -8.17
CA GLU A 33 10.53 -7.03 -6.71
C GLU A 33 9.07 -7.04 -6.23
N TRP A 34 8.10 -7.09 -7.17
CA TRP A 34 6.68 -7.07 -6.88
C TRP A 34 6.02 -8.39 -7.26
N THR A 35 5.13 -8.87 -6.40
CA THR A 35 4.26 -10.02 -6.67
C THR A 35 2.84 -9.52 -6.86
N VAL A 36 2.23 -9.90 -7.96
CA VAL A 36 0.81 -9.64 -8.22
C VAL A 36 -0.03 -10.69 -7.51
N ALA A 37 -1.07 -10.24 -6.82
CA ALA A 37 -2.05 -11.08 -6.14
C ALA A 37 -3.45 -10.47 -6.26
N MET A 38 -4.45 -11.16 -5.79
CA MET A 38 -5.84 -10.68 -5.81
C MET A 38 -6.64 -11.30 -4.68
N THR A 39 -7.36 -10.47 -3.92
CA THR A 39 -8.41 -10.95 -3.02
C THR A 39 -9.71 -11.10 -3.82
N ASN A 40 -10.42 -12.20 -3.57
CA ASN A 40 -11.69 -12.57 -4.23
C ASN A 40 -11.55 -12.85 -5.74
N HIS A 41 -12.64 -12.71 -6.50
CA HIS A 41 -12.76 -13.18 -7.87
C HIS A 41 -12.96 -12.04 -8.87
N GLY A 42 -12.64 -12.30 -10.13
CA GLY A 42 -12.76 -11.37 -11.24
C GLY A 42 -11.67 -11.59 -12.27
N GLN A 43 -11.55 -10.69 -13.24
CA GLN A 43 -10.47 -10.69 -14.21
C GLN A 43 -9.11 -10.57 -13.49
N ALA A 44 -8.12 -11.29 -13.98
CA ALA A 44 -6.76 -11.22 -13.45
C ALA A 44 -6.25 -9.76 -13.37
N PRO A 45 -5.58 -9.37 -12.28
CA PRO A 45 -5.00 -8.03 -12.16
C PRO A 45 -3.92 -7.82 -13.21
N GLN A 46 -3.86 -6.61 -13.75
CA GLN A 46 -2.78 -6.20 -14.64
C GLN A 46 -2.04 -5.02 -14.01
N TRP A 47 -0.86 -5.31 -13.49
CA TRP A 47 0.04 -4.33 -12.90
C TRP A 47 1.25 -4.17 -13.79
N GLU A 48 1.53 -2.95 -14.22
CA GLU A 48 2.62 -2.69 -15.17
C GLU A 48 3.21 -1.29 -15.01
N ILE A 49 4.44 -1.13 -15.48
CA ILE A 49 5.07 0.19 -15.60
C ILE A 49 4.47 0.89 -16.82
N VAL A 50 3.97 2.10 -16.62
CA VAL A 50 3.45 2.96 -17.68
C VAL A 50 4.12 4.33 -17.67
N LYS A 51 4.05 5.05 -18.77
CA LYS A 51 4.57 6.43 -18.88
C LYS A 51 3.52 7.41 -18.38
N ASP A 52 3.92 8.30 -17.46
CA ASP A 52 3.11 9.44 -17.02
C ASP A 52 3.99 10.66 -16.78
N MET A 53 3.84 11.66 -17.64
CA MET A 53 4.62 12.91 -17.58
C MET A 53 4.17 13.86 -16.48
N SER A 54 3.14 13.51 -15.72
CA SER A 54 2.71 14.24 -14.51
C SER A 54 3.23 13.62 -13.21
N ALA A 55 4.02 12.54 -13.28
CA ALA A 55 4.60 11.87 -12.12
C ALA A 55 5.56 12.79 -11.36
N ALA A 56 5.78 12.49 -10.09
CA ALA A 56 6.72 13.24 -9.27
C ALA A 56 8.18 12.90 -9.58
N THR A 57 8.44 11.64 -9.89
CA THR A 57 9.65 11.17 -10.55
C THR A 57 9.30 10.74 -11.96
N LEU A 58 10.12 11.09 -12.93
CA LEU A 58 9.83 10.92 -14.34
C LEU A 58 10.74 9.87 -14.98
N PRO A 59 10.27 9.16 -16.01
CA PRO A 59 8.99 9.32 -16.69
C PRO A 59 7.96 8.23 -16.41
N TYR A 60 8.21 7.30 -15.49
CA TYR A 60 7.42 6.08 -15.34
C TYR A 60 6.77 5.94 -13.96
N VAL A 61 5.63 5.26 -13.94
CA VAL A 61 4.86 4.96 -12.74
C VAL A 61 4.41 3.50 -12.75
N PHE A 62 4.08 2.95 -11.59
CA PHE A 62 3.50 1.61 -11.48
C PHE A 62 1.98 1.71 -11.45
N ALA A 63 1.29 1.01 -12.34
CA ALA A 63 -0.13 1.16 -12.57
C ALA A 63 -0.89 -0.16 -12.47
N GLN A 64 -2.06 -0.14 -11.84
CA GLN A 64 -3.10 -1.14 -12.04
C GLN A 64 -3.99 -0.65 -13.20
N VAL A 65 -4.03 -1.39 -14.31
CA VAL A 65 -4.67 -0.94 -15.55
C VAL A 65 -5.86 -1.79 -15.99
N SER A 66 -6.09 -2.98 -15.39
CA SER A 66 -7.26 -3.80 -15.72
C SER A 66 -8.52 -3.27 -15.04
N ALA A 67 -9.58 -3.07 -15.81
CA ALA A 67 -10.86 -2.53 -15.34
C ALA A 67 -11.96 -3.60 -15.40
N ASP A 68 -12.28 -4.22 -14.26
CA ASP A 68 -13.35 -5.22 -14.12
C ASP A 68 -14.34 -4.71 -13.05
N PRO A 69 -15.64 -4.58 -13.35
CA PRO A 69 -16.63 -4.02 -12.44
C PRO A 69 -16.99 -4.90 -11.25
N ALA A 70 -16.43 -6.12 -11.13
CA ALA A 70 -16.64 -7.00 -9.99
C ALA A 70 -16.27 -6.30 -8.67
N ARG A 71 -17.28 -5.90 -7.87
CA ARG A 71 -17.14 -5.00 -6.71
C ARG A 71 -16.23 -5.53 -5.60
N ASP A 72 -16.11 -6.84 -5.49
CA ASP A 72 -15.29 -7.50 -4.47
C ASP A 72 -13.87 -7.83 -4.95
N ARG A 73 -13.60 -7.66 -6.23
CA ARG A 73 -12.27 -7.84 -6.81
C ARG A 73 -11.30 -6.82 -6.24
N CYS A 74 -10.23 -7.30 -5.62
CA CYS A 74 -9.20 -6.44 -5.04
C CYS A 74 -7.81 -6.79 -5.59
N PRO A 75 -7.37 -6.15 -6.68
CA PRO A 75 -6.01 -6.26 -7.20
C PRO A 75 -4.96 -5.80 -6.19
N LEU A 76 -3.89 -6.57 -6.06
CA LEU A 76 -2.77 -6.34 -5.16
C LEU A 76 -1.45 -6.36 -5.92
N ALA A 77 -0.53 -5.46 -5.56
CA ALA A 77 0.87 -5.56 -5.89
C ALA A 77 1.67 -5.50 -4.59
N ILE A 78 2.39 -6.58 -4.28
CA ILE A 78 3.06 -6.78 -2.99
C ILE A 78 4.57 -6.65 -3.18
N PHE A 79 5.19 -5.76 -2.42
CA PHE A 79 6.62 -5.52 -2.44
C PHE A 79 7.37 -6.58 -1.62
N ASN A 80 8.32 -7.27 -2.25
CA ASN A 80 9.05 -8.39 -1.64
C ASN A 80 10.30 -7.96 -0.86
N GLY A 81 10.76 -6.72 -1.05
CA GLY A 81 12.05 -6.25 -0.56
C GLY A 81 12.13 -5.92 0.92
N VAL A 82 11.04 -6.14 1.72
CA VAL A 82 11.02 -5.78 3.13
C VAL A 82 9.99 -6.59 3.93
N THR A 83 10.32 -6.85 5.20
CA THR A 83 9.32 -7.24 6.20
C THR A 83 9.02 -6.02 7.07
N PHE A 84 7.74 -5.67 7.19
CA PHE A 84 7.27 -4.48 7.88
C PHE A 84 6.35 -4.86 9.05
N ARG A 85 6.71 -4.46 10.25
CA ARG A 85 5.87 -4.56 11.45
C ARG A 85 5.42 -3.17 11.90
N ASP A 86 6.39 -2.32 12.21
CA ASP A 86 6.22 -0.96 12.67
C ASP A 86 7.03 -0.01 11.77
N GLY A 87 6.56 1.21 11.59
CA GLY A 87 7.22 2.14 10.71
C GLY A 87 6.24 3.04 9.97
N ASP A 88 6.74 3.66 8.92
CA ASP A 88 5.96 4.49 8.01
C ASP A 88 6.02 3.89 6.60
N VAL A 89 4.87 3.79 5.94
CA VAL A 89 4.75 3.44 4.52
C VAL A 89 3.99 4.56 3.83
N SER A 90 4.47 5.03 2.69
CA SER A 90 3.78 6.05 1.89
C SER A 90 3.92 5.79 0.41
N VAL A 91 3.00 6.35 -0.36
CA VAL A 91 3.01 6.30 -1.82
C VAL A 91 2.32 7.54 -2.37
N ARG A 92 2.77 8.04 -3.51
CA ARG A 92 1.96 8.93 -4.33
C ARG A 92 0.98 8.09 -5.12
N LEU A 93 -0.29 8.46 -5.12
CA LEU A 93 -1.31 7.78 -5.91
C LEU A 93 -2.11 8.79 -6.74
N LYS A 94 -2.49 8.36 -7.94
CA LYS A 94 -3.35 9.11 -8.86
C LYS A 94 -4.49 8.18 -9.30
N PRO A 95 -5.71 8.34 -8.75
CA PRO A 95 -6.89 7.63 -9.24
C PRO A 95 -7.27 8.16 -10.64
N VAL A 96 -7.05 7.35 -11.68
CA VAL A 96 -7.19 7.78 -13.08
C VAL A 96 -8.61 7.60 -13.58
N SER A 97 -9.18 6.41 -13.38
CA SER A 97 -10.54 6.09 -13.81
C SER A 97 -11.17 4.98 -12.96
N GLY A 98 -12.46 4.80 -13.14
CA GLY A 98 -13.32 3.83 -12.50
C GLY A 98 -14.74 4.38 -12.42
N ARG A 99 -15.74 3.56 -12.77
CA ARG A 99 -17.17 3.92 -12.72
C ARG A 99 -17.84 3.39 -11.45
N GLU A 100 -17.52 2.16 -11.07
CA GLU A 100 -17.99 1.55 -9.83
C GLU A 100 -17.24 2.09 -8.63
N VAL A 101 -15.90 2.17 -8.74
CA VAL A 101 -15.00 2.68 -7.71
C VAL A 101 -13.81 3.36 -8.39
N GLN A 102 -13.31 4.44 -7.81
CA GLN A 102 -12.07 5.09 -8.24
C GLN A 102 -11.17 5.27 -7.02
N ALA A 103 -10.39 4.23 -6.70
CA ALA A 103 -9.66 4.16 -5.45
C ALA A 103 -8.29 3.48 -5.60
N GLY A 104 -7.37 3.95 -4.78
CA GLY A 104 -6.10 3.31 -4.53
C GLY A 104 -5.84 3.16 -3.04
N GLY A 105 -4.88 2.32 -2.66
CA GLY A 105 -4.58 2.07 -1.26
C GLY A 105 -3.19 1.55 -0.97
N LEU A 106 -2.82 1.62 0.31
CA LEU A 106 -1.62 1.03 0.89
C LEU A 106 -1.98 -0.18 1.73
N VAL A 107 -1.25 -1.27 1.50
CA VAL A 107 -1.32 -2.51 2.27
C VAL A 107 -0.14 -2.56 3.24
N TRP A 108 -0.39 -3.00 4.48
CA TRP A 108 0.69 -3.31 5.44
C TRP A 108 0.39 -4.55 6.25
N ARG A 109 1.44 -5.16 6.79
CA ARG A 109 1.39 -6.46 7.48
C ARG A 109 0.68 -7.54 6.66
N TYR A 110 0.92 -7.52 5.35
CA TYR A 110 0.39 -8.52 4.44
C TYR A 110 0.99 -9.89 4.74
N ARG A 111 0.14 -10.88 4.94
CA ARG A 111 0.49 -12.30 5.15
C ARG A 111 0.27 -13.11 3.88
N ASP A 112 -0.90 -12.94 3.30
CA ASP A 112 -1.38 -13.53 2.05
C ASP A 112 -2.48 -12.65 1.45
N GLU A 113 -3.02 -13.04 0.28
CA GLU A 113 -4.07 -12.29 -0.43
C GLU A 113 -5.39 -12.17 0.33
N ASN A 114 -5.56 -12.91 1.42
CA ASN A 114 -6.77 -12.93 2.23
C ASN A 114 -6.59 -12.31 3.62
N ASN A 115 -5.34 -11.92 3.99
CA ASN A 115 -5.04 -11.48 5.36
C ASN A 115 -4.03 -10.31 5.38
N TYR A 116 -4.55 -9.08 5.55
CA TYR A 116 -3.75 -7.85 5.57
C TYR A 116 -4.53 -6.64 6.11
N TYR A 117 -3.83 -5.56 6.42
CA TYR A 117 -4.44 -4.24 6.63
C TYR A 117 -4.40 -3.40 5.36
N LEU A 118 -5.40 -2.51 5.20
CA LEU A 118 -5.56 -1.63 4.05
C LEU A 118 -5.98 -0.22 4.48
N ALA A 119 -5.26 0.80 4.03
CA ALA A 119 -5.72 2.18 4.00
C ALA A 119 -6.13 2.54 2.56
N ARG A 120 -7.38 2.91 2.36
CA ARG A 120 -7.96 3.25 1.06
C ARG A 120 -8.23 4.75 0.95
N ALA A 121 -7.83 5.36 -0.16
CA ALA A 121 -8.25 6.68 -0.63
C ALA A 121 -9.20 6.50 -1.83
N ASN A 122 -10.39 7.10 -1.81
CA ASN A 122 -11.43 6.91 -2.83
C ASN A 122 -11.90 8.26 -3.37
N ALA A 123 -11.66 8.50 -4.65
CA ALA A 123 -12.00 9.74 -5.33
C ALA A 123 -13.51 9.90 -5.56
N LEU A 124 -14.22 8.83 -5.96
CA LEU A 124 -15.67 8.91 -6.19
C LEU A 124 -16.46 9.11 -4.90
N GLN A 125 -16.09 8.39 -3.85
CA GLN A 125 -16.77 8.51 -2.54
C GLN A 125 -16.23 9.67 -1.70
N LYS A 126 -15.15 10.32 -2.13
CA LYS A 126 -14.49 11.44 -1.43
C LYS A 126 -14.21 11.09 0.04
N ASN A 127 -13.56 9.95 0.26
CA ASN A 127 -13.27 9.49 1.62
C ASN A 127 -11.95 8.70 1.73
N VAL A 128 -11.48 8.63 2.97
CA VAL A 128 -10.39 7.76 3.40
C VAL A 128 -10.93 6.80 4.45
N GLN A 129 -10.57 5.53 4.36
CA GLN A 129 -11.03 4.49 5.28
C GLN A 129 -9.97 3.43 5.49
N VAL A 130 -9.95 2.83 6.68
CA VAL A 130 -9.06 1.70 7.02
C VAL A 130 -9.88 0.44 7.20
N PHE A 131 -9.36 -0.63 6.63
CA PHE A 131 -9.92 -1.97 6.70
C PHE A 131 -8.89 -2.98 7.19
N LYS A 132 -9.36 -4.06 7.75
CA LYS A 132 -8.67 -5.34 7.71
C LYS A 132 -9.33 -6.23 6.66
N VAL A 133 -8.52 -7.01 5.97
CA VAL A 133 -8.99 -8.14 5.18
C VAL A 133 -8.60 -9.38 5.97
N GLU A 134 -9.59 -10.14 6.38
CA GLU A 134 -9.44 -11.34 7.19
C GLU A 134 -10.20 -12.48 6.53
N ASN A 135 -9.50 -13.54 6.14
CA ASN A 135 -10.05 -14.67 5.37
C ASN A 135 -10.79 -14.20 4.09
N GLY A 136 -10.21 -13.22 3.37
CA GLY A 136 -10.77 -12.65 2.14
C GLY A 136 -11.91 -11.64 2.36
N ARG A 137 -12.40 -11.50 3.59
CA ARG A 137 -13.47 -10.57 3.91
C ARG A 137 -12.93 -9.20 4.32
N ARG A 138 -13.29 -8.17 3.58
CA ARG A 138 -12.91 -6.78 3.89
C ARG A 138 -13.84 -6.19 4.96
N VAL A 139 -13.30 -5.94 6.15
CA VAL A 139 -14.02 -5.43 7.32
C VAL A 139 -13.51 -4.03 7.67
N PRO A 140 -14.38 -3.00 7.73
CA PRO A 140 -13.97 -1.69 8.22
C PRO A 140 -13.48 -1.77 9.67
N ILE A 141 -12.35 -1.14 9.97
CA ILE A 141 -11.88 -1.00 11.37
C ILE A 141 -12.55 0.22 12.01
N MET A 142 -12.88 1.21 11.20
CA MET A 142 -13.52 2.44 11.64
C MET A 142 -14.34 3.08 10.52
N GLU A 143 -15.15 4.06 10.89
CA GLU A 143 -15.95 4.84 9.95
C GLU A 143 -15.08 5.56 8.92
N ALA A 144 -15.63 5.70 7.72
CA ALA A 144 -14.97 6.46 6.67
C ALA A 144 -14.93 7.96 7.00
N VAL A 145 -13.77 8.57 6.84
CA VAL A 145 -13.61 10.01 7.03
C VAL A 145 -13.75 10.70 5.67
N ARG A 146 -14.68 11.65 5.58
CA ARG A 146 -14.83 12.47 4.37
C ARG A 146 -13.57 13.30 4.13
N HIS A 147 -12.97 13.11 2.97
CA HIS A 147 -11.80 13.84 2.51
C HIS A 147 -11.76 13.81 0.99
N GLU A 148 -11.58 14.95 0.37
CA GLU A 148 -11.50 15.04 -1.08
C GLU A 148 -10.20 14.44 -1.59
N ILE A 149 -10.33 13.44 -2.46
CA ILE A 149 -9.23 12.84 -3.21
C ILE A 149 -9.44 13.26 -4.65
N PRO A 150 -8.56 14.08 -5.24
CA PRO A 150 -8.77 14.54 -6.59
C PRO A 150 -8.64 13.40 -7.59
N SER A 151 -9.59 13.32 -8.54
CA SER A 151 -9.49 12.41 -9.68
C SER A 151 -8.44 12.92 -10.65
N ASN A 152 -7.69 12.00 -11.24
CA ASN A 152 -6.63 12.27 -12.22
C ASN A 152 -5.55 13.27 -11.75
N ALA A 153 -5.33 13.35 -10.44
CA ALA A 153 -4.27 14.14 -9.82
C ALA A 153 -3.56 13.36 -8.71
N TRP A 154 -2.34 13.75 -8.41
CA TRP A 154 -1.50 13.09 -7.43
C TRP A 154 -1.82 13.54 -6.00
N SER A 155 -1.92 12.57 -5.10
CA SER A 155 -1.97 12.76 -3.64
C SER A 155 -1.01 11.80 -2.95
N ILE A 156 -0.53 12.17 -1.77
CA ILE A 156 0.33 11.29 -0.96
C ILE A 156 -0.54 10.59 0.07
N LEU A 157 -0.65 9.28 -0.02
CA LEU A 157 -1.21 8.44 1.05
C LEU A 157 -0.07 7.91 1.91
N LYS A 158 -0.18 8.07 3.24
CA LYS A 158 0.81 7.55 4.20
C LYS A 158 0.11 6.84 5.34
N VAL A 159 0.69 5.72 5.77
CA VAL A 159 0.34 4.98 6.99
C VAL A 159 1.53 5.01 7.93
N SER A 160 1.31 5.37 9.20
CA SER A 160 2.25 5.21 10.31
C SER A 160 1.70 4.15 11.26
N ALA A 161 2.38 3.01 11.39
CA ALA A 161 1.97 1.89 12.23
C ALA A 161 2.95 1.68 13.40
N ARG A 162 2.41 1.51 14.63
CA ARG A 162 3.17 1.27 15.86
C ARG A 162 2.37 0.34 16.78
N GLY A 163 2.84 -0.89 17.01
CA GLY A 163 2.07 -1.88 17.75
C GLY A 163 0.71 -2.10 17.12
N ASN A 164 -0.36 -1.95 17.88
CA ASN A 164 -1.73 -2.05 17.36
C ASN A 164 -2.32 -0.72 16.88
N ARG A 165 -1.57 0.39 16.97
CA ARG A 165 -2.02 1.73 16.57
C ARG A 165 -1.57 2.05 15.15
N PHE A 166 -2.41 2.79 14.43
CA PHE A 166 -2.06 3.32 13.12
C PHE A 166 -2.62 4.74 12.95
N GLN A 167 -1.97 5.50 12.10
CA GLN A 167 -2.39 6.82 11.66
C GLN A 167 -2.31 6.87 10.13
N VAL A 168 -3.31 7.49 9.50
CA VAL A 168 -3.35 7.66 8.05
C VAL A 168 -3.34 9.14 7.71
N TYR A 169 -2.55 9.48 6.71
CA TYR A 169 -2.34 10.86 6.26
C TYR A 169 -2.61 10.95 4.75
N ILE A 170 -3.21 12.07 4.34
CA ILE A 170 -3.26 12.53 2.95
C ILE A 170 -2.52 13.87 2.89
N ASP A 171 -1.58 13.98 1.96
CA ASP A 171 -0.79 15.19 1.72
C ASP A 171 -0.24 15.80 3.01
N HIS A 172 0.40 14.93 3.84
CA HIS A 172 0.98 15.25 5.15
C HIS A 172 -0.03 15.59 6.27
N ARG A 173 -1.32 15.75 5.96
CA ARG A 173 -2.36 15.99 6.97
C ARG A 173 -2.87 14.65 7.52
N ARG A 174 -2.87 14.48 8.84
CA ARG A 174 -3.48 13.32 9.49
C ARG A 174 -5.00 13.35 9.33
N ILE A 175 -5.55 12.33 8.67
CA ILE A 175 -6.98 12.20 8.38
C ILE A 175 -7.68 11.35 9.43
N LEU A 176 -7.05 10.24 9.82
CA LEU A 176 -7.62 9.34 10.82
C LEU A 176 -6.53 8.64 11.63
N GLN A 177 -6.93 8.12 12.79
CA GLN A 177 -6.12 7.24 13.62
C GLN A 177 -7.02 6.18 14.25
N GLY A 178 -6.46 5.00 14.49
CA GLY A 178 -7.19 3.89 15.10
C GLY A 178 -6.25 2.83 15.64
N TRP A 179 -6.84 1.74 16.06
CA TRP A 179 -6.12 0.57 16.56
C TRP A 179 -6.85 -0.71 16.19
N ASP A 180 -6.11 -1.75 15.94
CA ASP A 180 -6.60 -3.11 15.74
C ASP A 180 -5.47 -4.09 16.05
N SER A 181 -5.77 -5.21 16.70
CA SER A 181 -4.79 -6.20 17.15
C SER A 181 -4.86 -7.52 16.38
N THR A 182 -5.54 -7.57 15.23
CA THR A 182 -5.70 -8.79 14.42
C THR A 182 -4.37 -9.28 13.86
N PHE A 183 -3.56 -8.39 13.27
CA PHE A 183 -2.28 -8.73 12.68
C PHE A 183 -1.14 -8.00 13.41
N MET A 184 -0.59 -8.62 14.45
CA MET A 184 0.45 -8.02 15.31
C MET A 184 1.88 -8.37 14.88
N THR A 185 2.05 -9.37 14.03
CA THR A 185 3.35 -9.77 13.48
C THR A 185 3.72 -8.95 12.25
N GLY A 186 4.99 -8.93 11.90
CA GLY A 186 5.45 -8.35 10.64
C GLY A 186 4.89 -9.10 9.44
N GLY A 187 4.77 -8.41 8.32
CA GLY A 187 4.37 -8.93 7.02
C GLY A 187 4.91 -8.05 5.91
N LYS A 188 4.48 -8.27 4.68
CA LYS A 188 4.88 -7.40 3.56
C LYS A 188 4.05 -6.12 3.52
N VAL A 189 4.45 -5.21 2.63
CA VAL A 189 3.73 -3.99 2.28
C VAL A 189 3.40 -4.01 0.80
N GLY A 190 2.44 -3.20 0.37
CA GLY A 190 2.06 -3.19 -1.05
C GLY A 190 1.01 -2.15 -1.40
N LEU A 191 0.55 -2.25 -2.62
CA LEU A 191 -0.45 -1.41 -3.27
C LEU A 191 -1.73 -2.20 -3.49
N TRP A 192 -2.84 -1.49 -3.56
CA TRP A 192 -4.16 -2.07 -3.67
C TRP A 192 -5.07 -1.20 -4.54
N THR A 193 -5.94 -1.84 -5.30
CA THR A 193 -7.09 -1.22 -5.95
C THR A 193 -8.34 -2.07 -5.77
N VAL A 194 -9.47 -1.66 -6.32
CA VAL A 194 -10.73 -2.40 -6.21
C VAL A 194 -11.58 -2.21 -7.46
N ALA A 195 -12.33 -3.25 -7.82
CA ALA A 195 -13.25 -3.26 -8.95
C ALA A 195 -12.57 -2.76 -10.25
N ASP A 196 -13.18 -1.79 -10.90
CA ASP A 196 -12.73 -1.19 -12.15
C ASP A 196 -11.77 0.02 -11.96
N SER A 197 -11.22 0.20 -10.75
CA SER A 197 -10.29 1.29 -10.48
C SER A 197 -8.99 1.14 -11.26
N VAL A 198 -8.71 2.10 -12.15
CA VAL A 198 -7.37 2.30 -12.72
C VAL A 198 -6.67 3.36 -11.88
N THR A 199 -5.55 2.98 -11.26
CA THR A 199 -4.80 3.87 -10.36
C THR A 199 -3.30 3.75 -10.63
N TYR A 200 -2.63 4.90 -10.71
CA TYR A 200 -1.20 5.04 -10.86
C TYR A 200 -0.54 5.30 -9.52
N PHE A 201 0.66 4.76 -9.34
CA PHE A 201 1.44 4.86 -8.10
C PHE A 201 2.88 5.23 -8.41
N ASP A 202 3.44 6.11 -7.56
CA ASP A 202 4.83 6.54 -7.65
C ASP A 202 5.42 6.80 -6.25
N ASP A 203 6.74 6.91 -6.15
CA ASP A 203 7.43 7.24 -4.90
C ASP A 203 6.99 6.36 -3.72
N PHE A 204 7.01 5.04 -3.88
CA PHE A 204 6.70 4.12 -2.78
C PHE A 204 7.84 4.11 -1.77
N ARG A 205 7.56 4.54 -0.53
CA ARG A 205 8.54 4.74 0.53
C ARG A 205 8.22 3.88 1.73
N ILE A 206 9.21 3.19 2.26
CA ILE A 206 9.10 2.35 3.45
C ILE A 206 10.20 2.75 4.42
N ASN A 207 9.83 3.10 5.66
CA ASN A 207 10.73 3.40 6.77
C ASN A 207 10.38 2.51 7.96
N PRO A 208 10.90 1.27 8.02
CA PRO A 208 10.69 0.36 9.16
C PRO A 208 11.34 0.93 10.43
N LYS A 209 10.79 0.55 11.60
CA LYS A 209 11.35 0.89 12.92
C LYS A 209 11.53 -0.34 13.78
#